data_316da887bd087a6007ab7ae29337c0ca
#
_entry.id   316da887bd087a6007ab7ae29337c0ca
#
_cell.length_a   1.000
_cell.length_b   1.000
_cell.length_c   1.000
_cell.angle_alpha   90.00
_cell.angle_beta   90.00
_cell.angle_gamma   90.00
#
_symmetry.space_group_name_H-M   'P 1'
#
loop_
_entity.id
_entity.type
_entity.pdbx_description
1 polymer ?
#
loop_
_entity_poly.entity_id
_entity_poly.type
_entity_poly.pdbx_seq_one_letter_code
_entity_poly.pdbx_strand_id
1 'polypeptide(L)'
;MKTGLQIAQQVKEQLTELTHIKPDTVSAISKDEKGWHIVIEMVEMKRIPEATDMLATYETLVDEEGNLINYHRTRRYLRQQTMQDE
;
A
#
# COMPACT_ATOMS: atom_id res chain seq x y z
N MET A 1 -4.43 22.45 -0.39
CA MET A 1 -5.09 21.14 -0.16
C MET A 1 -4.55 20.10 -1.14
N LYS A 2 -4.21 18.93 -0.65
CA LYS A 2 -3.64 17.87 -1.49
C LYS A 2 -4.73 16.97 -2.04
N THR A 3 -4.55 16.49 -3.26
CA THR A 3 -5.48 15.54 -3.86
C THR A 3 -5.20 14.13 -3.31
N GLY A 4 -6.16 13.23 -3.48
CA GLY A 4 -5.97 11.84 -3.08
C GLY A 4 -4.75 11.21 -3.74
N LEU A 5 -4.49 11.56 -5.01
CA LEU A 5 -3.34 11.04 -5.73
C LEU A 5 -2.03 11.53 -5.11
N GLN A 6 -1.97 12.80 -4.74
CA GLN A 6 -0.77 13.36 -4.09
C GLN A 6 -0.54 12.70 -2.74
N ILE A 7 -1.61 12.53 -1.97
CA ILE A 7 -1.54 11.86 -0.66
C ILE A 7 -1.04 10.43 -0.82
N ALA A 8 -1.60 9.68 -1.78
CA ALA A 8 -1.20 8.29 -2.01
C ALA A 8 0.28 8.20 -2.39
N GLN A 9 0.76 9.10 -3.21
CA GLN A 9 2.16 9.10 -3.63
C GLN A 9 3.08 9.36 -2.45
N GLN A 10 2.70 10.31 -1.61
CA GLN A 10 3.46 10.66 -0.42
C GLN A 10 3.52 9.50 0.57
N VAL A 11 2.39 8.80 0.75
CA VAL A 11 2.30 7.66 1.65
C VAL A 11 3.15 6.50 1.17
N LYS A 12 3.17 6.25 -0.14
CA LYS A 12 4.02 5.21 -0.72
C LYS A 12 5.48 5.43 -0.34
N GLU A 13 5.93 6.68 -0.43
CA GLU A 13 7.31 7.02 -0.10
C GLU A 13 7.59 6.82 1.38
N GLN A 14 6.67 7.27 2.23
CA GLN A 14 6.84 7.13 3.68
C GLN A 14 6.85 5.67 4.10
N LEU A 15 5.93 4.88 3.54
CA LEU A 15 5.83 3.46 3.88
C LEU A 15 7.08 2.71 3.42
N THR A 16 7.60 3.05 2.26
CA THR A 16 8.82 2.44 1.75
C THR A 16 10.00 2.73 2.67
N GLU A 17 10.11 3.96 3.17
CA GLU A 17 11.18 4.31 4.09
C GLU A 17 11.07 3.59 5.42
N LEU A 18 9.86 3.41 5.91
CA LEU A 18 9.64 2.77 7.20
C LEU A 18 9.84 1.26 7.16
N THR A 19 9.39 0.63 6.08
CA THR A 19 9.40 -0.83 5.98
C THR A 19 10.55 -1.37 5.17
N HIS A 20 11.18 -0.53 4.33
CA HIS A 20 12.21 -0.95 3.37
C HIS A 20 11.67 -1.96 2.38
N ILE A 21 10.36 -1.96 2.16
CA ILE A 21 9.67 -2.84 1.23
C ILE A 21 9.24 -2.01 0.04
N LYS A 22 9.34 -2.59 -1.15
CA LYS A 22 9.06 -1.88 -2.39
C LYS A 22 7.54 -1.83 -2.64
N PRO A 23 6.98 -0.66 -2.98
CA PRO A 23 5.55 -0.59 -3.29
C PRO A 23 5.25 -1.16 -4.66
N ASP A 24 4.09 -1.79 -4.79
CA ASP A 24 3.64 -2.34 -6.06
C ASP A 24 2.54 -1.48 -6.65
N THR A 25 1.42 -1.32 -5.93
CA THR A 25 0.32 -0.51 -6.42
C THR A 25 -0.54 -0.01 -5.27
N VAL A 26 -1.26 1.09 -5.52
CA VAL A 26 -2.26 1.60 -4.58
C VAL A 26 -3.58 0.97 -4.99
N SER A 27 -4.17 0.16 -4.12
CA SER A 27 -5.38 -0.59 -4.44
C SER A 27 -6.66 0.12 -4.02
N ALA A 28 -6.58 1.06 -3.07
CA ALA A 28 -7.77 1.80 -2.64
C ALA A 28 -7.39 3.12 -2.01
N ILE A 29 -8.24 4.12 -2.21
CA ILE A 29 -8.09 5.45 -1.62
C ILE A 29 -9.48 5.88 -1.20
N SER A 30 -9.63 6.25 0.08
CA SER A 30 -10.89 6.82 0.56
C SER A 30 -10.60 7.82 1.65
N LYS A 31 -11.57 8.66 1.96
CA LYS A 31 -11.42 9.69 2.96
C LYS A 31 -12.65 9.73 3.86
N ASP A 32 -12.43 9.89 5.15
CA ASP A 32 -13.53 10.09 6.10
C ASP A 32 -13.10 11.17 7.10
N GLU A 33 -13.81 11.30 8.20
CA GLU A 33 -13.53 12.34 9.18
C GLU A 33 -12.19 12.14 9.91
N LYS A 34 -11.65 10.96 9.90
CA LYS A 34 -10.37 10.67 10.55
C LYS A 34 -9.18 10.98 9.65
N GLY A 35 -9.40 11.07 8.35
CA GLY A 35 -8.35 11.33 7.39
C GLY A 35 -8.47 10.45 6.17
N TRP A 36 -7.32 10.23 5.52
CA TRP A 36 -7.28 9.41 4.31
C TRP A 36 -6.96 7.97 4.67
N HIS A 37 -7.68 7.05 4.05
CA HIS A 37 -7.42 5.61 4.17
C HIS A 37 -6.84 5.15 2.84
N ILE A 38 -5.56 4.82 2.84
CA ILE A 38 -4.85 4.41 1.62
C ILE A 38 -4.43 2.96 1.78
N VAL A 39 -4.83 2.12 0.83
CA VAL A 39 -4.44 0.71 0.83
C VAL A 39 -3.40 0.50 -0.24
N ILE A 40 -2.24 -0.01 0.14
CA ILE A 40 -1.10 -0.18 -0.74
C ILE A 40 -0.65 -1.63 -0.75
N GLU A 41 -0.47 -2.18 -1.96
CA GLU A 41 0.12 -3.51 -2.11
C GLU A 41 1.63 -3.36 -2.20
N MET A 42 2.34 -4.09 -1.35
CA MET A 42 3.81 -4.01 -1.29
C MET A 42 4.42 -5.35 -1.68
N VAL A 43 5.59 -5.32 -2.31
CA VAL A 43 6.31 -6.53 -2.67
C VAL A 43 7.26 -6.87 -1.53
N GLU A 44 6.88 -7.86 -0.72
CA GLU A 44 7.71 -8.27 0.42
C GLU A 44 8.90 -9.12 0.00
N MET A 45 8.73 -9.92 -1.02
CA MET A 45 9.81 -10.77 -1.52
C MET A 45 9.69 -10.95 -3.01
N LYS A 46 10.73 -10.52 -3.72
CA LYS A 46 10.83 -10.66 -5.16
C LYS A 46 11.29 -12.08 -5.48
N ARG A 47 10.65 -12.71 -6.46
CA ARG A 47 11.00 -14.07 -6.84
C ARG A 47 11.08 -14.22 -8.36
N ILE A 48 11.59 -15.34 -8.80
CA ILE A 48 11.65 -15.71 -10.19
C ILE A 48 10.94 -17.06 -10.33
N PRO A 49 9.86 -17.13 -11.11
CA PRO A 49 9.22 -16.06 -11.92
C PRO A 49 8.40 -15.10 -11.05
N GLU A 50 8.11 -13.93 -11.62
CA GLU A 50 7.38 -12.86 -10.91
C GLU A 50 6.04 -13.32 -10.34
N ALA A 51 5.41 -14.29 -10.99
CA ALA A 51 4.12 -14.81 -10.54
C ALA A 51 4.18 -15.34 -9.11
N THR A 52 5.38 -15.65 -8.61
CA THR A 52 5.58 -16.16 -7.25
C THR A 52 6.06 -15.09 -6.28
N ASP A 53 6.09 -13.81 -6.70
CA ASP A 53 6.39 -12.72 -5.78
C ASP A 53 5.44 -12.77 -4.59
N MET A 54 6.00 -12.55 -3.39
CA MET A 54 5.18 -12.47 -2.19
C MET A 54 4.78 -11.02 -1.98
N LEU A 55 3.48 -10.78 -1.98
CA LEU A 55 2.91 -9.45 -1.79
C LEU A 55 2.24 -9.36 -0.43
N ALA A 56 2.07 -8.14 0.03
CA ALA A 56 1.36 -7.88 1.27
C ALA A 56 0.48 -6.65 1.08
N THR A 57 -0.71 -6.68 1.67
CA THR A 57 -1.63 -5.55 1.67
C THR A 57 -1.41 -4.75 2.95
N TYR A 58 -1.12 -3.47 2.80
CA TYR A 58 -0.96 -2.56 3.93
C TYR A 58 -2.07 -1.54 3.92
N GLU A 59 -2.77 -1.42 5.04
CA GLU A 59 -3.78 -0.38 5.21
C GLU A 59 -3.16 0.74 6.03
N THR A 60 -3.32 1.97 5.55
CA THR A 60 -2.71 3.12 6.21
C THR A 60 -3.77 4.16 6.52
N LEU A 61 -3.54 4.90 7.61
CA LEU A 61 -4.33 6.08 7.95
C LEU A 61 -3.40 7.28 7.86
N VAL A 62 -3.83 8.31 7.14
CA VAL A 62 -3.00 9.45 6.79
C VAL A 62 -3.78 10.74 7.07
N ASP A 63 -3.10 11.75 7.60
CA ASP A 63 -3.77 13.03 7.85
C ASP A 63 -3.93 13.81 6.53
N GLU A 64 -4.57 14.98 6.62
CA GLU A 64 -4.86 15.77 5.43
C GLU A 64 -3.63 16.38 4.78
N GLU A 65 -2.53 16.41 5.50
CA GLU A 65 -1.27 16.90 4.96
C GLU A 65 -0.48 15.81 4.25
N GLY A 66 -0.93 14.57 4.36
CA GLY A 66 -0.25 13.43 3.77
C GLY A 66 0.73 12.76 4.71
N ASN A 67 0.64 13.05 6.00
CA ASN A 67 1.53 12.42 6.99
C ASN A 67 0.91 11.14 7.49
N LEU A 68 1.70 10.07 7.49
CA LEU A 68 1.25 8.76 7.93
C LEU A 68 0.98 8.77 9.43
N ILE A 69 -0.23 8.40 9.81
CA ILE A 69 -0.62 8.32 11.22
C ILE A 69 -0.36 6.92 11.75
N ASN A 70 -0.84 5.91 11.04
CA ASN A 70 -0.53 4.53 11.37
C ASN A 70 -0.70 3.65 10.14
N TYR A 71 -0.18 2.43 10.25
CA TYR A 71 -0.29 1.47 9.18
C TYR A 71 -0.21 0.07 9.77
N HIS A 72 -0.76 -0.90 9.04
CA HIS A 72 -0.64 -2.30 9.45
C HIS A 72 -0.85 -3.20 8.24
N ARG A 73 -0.23 -4.37 8.28
CA ARG A 73 -0.38 -5.37 7.23
C ARG A 73 -1.62 -6.19 7.52
N THR A 74 -2.50 -6.31 6.51
CA THR A 74 -3.75 -7.05 6.69
C THR A 74 -3.68 -8.45 6.13
N ARG A 75 -2.85 -8.68 5.10
CA ARG A 75 -2.71 -10.03 4.55
C ARG A 75 -1.44 -10.13 3.70
N ARG A 76 -1.03 -11.36 3.45
CA ARG A 76 0.07 -11.69 2.53
C ARG A 76 -0.47 -12.67 1.50
N TYR A 77 0.04 -12.58 0.28
CA TYR A 77 -0.43 -13.47 -0.78
C TYR A 77 0.60 -13.52 -1.91
N LEU A 78 0.50 -14.56 -2.74
CA LEU A 78 1.35 -14.66 -3.92
C LEU A 78 0.71 -13.86 -5.06
N ARG A 79 1.54 -13.28 -5.91
CA ARG A 79 1.03 -12.49 -7.03
C ARG A 79 0.08 -13.31 -7.92
N GLN A 80 0.40 -14.56 -8.15
CA GLN A 80 -0.45 -15.40 -9.00
C GLN A 80 -1.83 -15.67 -8.41
N GLN A 81 -1.96 -15.60 -7.09
CA GLN A 81 -3.27 -15.78 -6.43
C GLN A 81 -4.23 -14.66 -6.79
N THR A 82 -3.70 -13.45 -6.92
CA THR A 82 -4.52 -12.31 -7.32
C THR A 82 -5.13 -12.54 -8.70
N MET A 83 -4.36 -13.14 -9.59
CA MET A 83 -4.82 -13.39 -10.96
C MET A 83 -5.85 -14.52 -11.03
N GLN A 84 -5.82 -15.43 -10.07
CA GLN A 84 -6.73 -16.58 -10.05
C GLN A 84 -8.09 -16.23 -9.45
N ASP A 85 -8.20 -15.14 -8.77
CA ASP A 85 -9.42 -14.74 -8.08
C ASP A 85 -10.47 -14.13 -9.01
N GLU A 86 -10.24 -14.08 -10.27
CA GLU A 86 -11.19 -13.50 -11.22
C GLU A 86 -12.42 -14.35 -11.46
#